data_fb0941283c7934304f124acc2ba13304
#
_entry.id   fb0941283c7934304f124acc2ba13304
#
_cell.length_a   1.000
_cell.length_b   1.000
_cell.length_c   1.000
_cell.angle_alpha   90.00
_cell.angle_beta   90.00
_cell.angle_gamma   90.00
#
_symmetry.space_group_name_H-M   'P 1'
#
loop_
_entity.id
_entity.type
_entity.pdbx_description
1 polymer ?
#
loop_
_entity_poly.entity_id
_entity_poly.type
_entity_poly.pdbx_seq_one_letter_code
_entity_poly.pdbx_strand_id
1 'polypeptide(L)'
;MTRGLSELNGSGKAEEALERDDPVELMDWILELASEGGDRALAENCCARLARHRNAMVRGNAMLGFGHLARRFGRLDAQRIKRLVDSALHDGSGYVREQARSAAEDLRTFLAWEFELADEEPNDQAAHT
;
A
#
# COMPACT_ATOMS: atom_id res chain seq x y z
N MET A 1 5.81 -31.22 7.23
CA MET A 1 6.83 -30.51 6.48
C MET A 1 6.31 -29.60 5.43
N THR A 2 5.37 -30.05 4.65
CA THR A 2 4.87 -29.22 3.58
C THR A 2 4.23 -27.95 4.07
N ARG A 3 3.53 -28.01 5.17
CA ARG A 3 2.92 -26.79 5.69
C ARG A 3 3.99 -25.76 6.05
N GLY A 4 5.01 -26.20 6.75
CA GLY A 4 6.09 -25.30 7.09
C GLY A 4 6.77 -24.77 5.86
N LEU A 5 6.89 -25.61 4.85
CA LEU A 5 7.52 -25.19 3.61
C LEU A 5 6.71 -24.10 2.94
N SER A 6 5.40 -24.24 2.94
CA SER A 6 4.54 -23.24 2.33
C SER A 6 4.67 -21.89 3.03
N GLU A 7 4.70 -21.93 4.35
CA GLU A 7 4.87 -20.70 5.10
C GLU A 7 6.24 -20.08 4.86
N LEU A 8 7.26 -20.92 4.82
CA LEU A 8 8.59 -20.43 4.57
C LEU A 8 8.72 -19.83 3.20
N ASN A 9 8.06 -20.43 2.21
CA ASN A 9 8.10 -19.86 0.87
C ASN A 9 7.53 -18.46 0.84
N GLY A 10 6.44 -18.24 1.55
CA GLY A 10 5.87 -16.91 1.63
C GLY A 10 6.81 -15.95 2.33
N SER A 11 7.23 -16.31 3.54
CA SER A 11 8.11 -15.44 4.31
C SER A 11 9.48 -15.31 3.70
N GLY A 12 10.04 -16.43 3.26
CA GLY A 12 11.38 -16.43 2.69
C GLY A 12 11.46 -15.61 1.44
N LYS A 13 10.45 -15.73 0.58
CA LYS A 13 10.43 -14.95 -0.65
C LYS A 13 10.30 -13.48 -0.36
N ALA A 14 9.51 -13.12 0.65
CA ALA A 14 9.37 -11.73 1.02
C ALA A 14 10.69 -11.16 1.48
N GLU A 15 11.37 -11.89 2.36
CA GLU A 15 12.65 -11.41 2.85
C GLU A 15 13.68 -11.30 1.75
N GLU A 16 13.70 -12.27 0.84
CA GLU A 16 14.63 -12.22 -0.26
C GLU A 16 14.38 -11.01 -1.17
N ALA A 17 13.11 -10.76 -1.50
CA ALA A 17 12.78 -9.63 -2.35
C ALA A 17 13.14 -8.32 -1.66
N LEU A 18 12.86 -8.21 -0.38
CA LEU A 18 13.17 -6.99 0.36
C LEU A 18 14.67 -6.77 0.47
N GLU A 19 15.44 -7.85 0.61
CA GLU A 19 16.88 -7.74 0.68
C GLU A 19 17.50 -7.33 -0.63
N ARG A 20 17.02 -7.88 -1.73
CA ARG A 20 17.52 -7.46 -3.04
C ARG A 20 17.23 -5.99 -3.30
N ASP A 21 16.11 -5.52 -2.80
CA ASP A 21 15.75 -4.11 -2.83
C ASP A 21 15.83 -3.53 -4.24
N ASP A 22 15.37 -4.31 -5.21
CA ASP A 22 15.33 -3.89 -6.61
C ASP A 22 13.95 -3.25 -6.85
N PRO A 23 13.89 -1.94 -7.16
CA PRO A 23 12.59 -1.28 -7.28
C PRO A 23 11.67 -1.91 -8.32
N VAL A 24 12.21 -2.33 -9.47
CA VAL A 24 11.36 -2.93 -10.49
C VAL A 24 10.75 -4.23 -9.99
N GLU A 25 11.56 -5.06 -9.36
CA GLU A 25 11.07 -6.31 -8.80
C GLU A 25 10.04 -6.04 -7.70
N LEU A 26 10.33 -5.08 -6.83
CA LEU A 26 9.43 -4.79 -5.71
C LEU A 26 8.09 -4.26 -6.18
N MET A 27 8.08 -3.45 -7.23
CA MET A 27 6.82 -2.91 -7.75
C MET A 27 5.88 -4.02 -8.19
N ASP A 28 6.40 -4.98 -8.94
CA ASP A 28 5.58 -6.08 -9.42
C ASP A 28 5.20 -7.02 -8.29
N TRP A 29 6.18 -7.34 -7.46
CA TRP A 29 5.99 -8.33 -6.41
C TRP A 29 4.94 -7.87 -5.39
N ILE A 30 4.98 -6.59 -5.01
CA ILE A 30 4.05 -6.13 -3.98
C ILE A 30 2.61 -6.15 -4.47
N LEU A 31 2.40 -5.83 -5.74
CA LEU A 31 1.05 -5.87 -6.29
C LEU A 31 0.54 -7.30 -6.40
N GLU A 32 1.41 -8.21 -6.81
CA GLU A 32 1.02 -9.60 -6.89
C GLU A 32 0.68 -10.15 -5.51
N LEU A 33 1.49 -9.80 -4.51
CA LEU A 33 1.24 -10.25 -3.16
C LEU A 33 -0.08 -9.71 -2.63
N ALA A 34 -0.36 -8.44 -2.89
CA ALA A 34 -1.57 -7.82 -2.40
C ALA A 34 -2.82 -8.34 -3.11
N SER A 35 -2.71 -8.65 -4.40
CA SER A 35 -3.88 -9.06 -5.16
C SER A 35 -4.12 -10.56 -5.15
N GLU A 36 -3.10 -11.38 -4.89
CA GLU A 36 -3.25 -12.82 -4.98
C GLU A 36 -2.76 -13.59 -3.76
N GLY A 37 -1.96 -12.95 -2.90
CA GLY A 37 -1.43 -13.64 -1.74
C GLY A 37 -2.51 -14.06 -0.78
N GLY A 38 -2.30 -15.20 -0.11
CA GLY A 38 -3.29 -15.73 0.81
C GLY A 38 -3.10 -15.29 2.24
N ASP A 39 -2.00 -14.63 2.55
CA ASP A 39 -1.68 -14.25 3.92
C ASP A 39 -1.83 -12.73 4.04
N ARG A 40 -2.96 -12.30 4.61
CA ARG A 40 -3.24 -10.87 4.75
C ARG A 40 -2.18 -10.17 5.61
N ALA A 41 -1.79 -10.80 6.72
CA ALA A 41 -0.85 -10.15 7.63
C ALA A 41 0.50 -9.95 6.96
N LEU A 42 0.96 -10.93 6.20
CA LEU A 42 2.21 -10.82 5.50
C LEU A 42 2.14 -9.71 4.45
N ALA A 43 1.07 -9.70 3.65
CA ALA A 43 0.92 -8.69 2.62
C ALA A 43 0.81 -7.30 3.23
N GLU A 44 0.07 -7.19 4.32
CA GLU A 44 -0.10 -5.91 4.99
C GLU A 44 1.24 -5.40 5.53
N ASN A 45 2.03 -6.28 6.14
CA ASN A 45 3.32 -5.89 6.68
C ASN A 45 4.29 -5.47 5.57
N CYS A 46 4.27 -6.19 4.46
CA CYS A 46 5.15 -5.84 3.34
C CYS A 46 4.76 -4.51 2.72
N CYS A 47 3.46 -4.29 2.52
CA CYS A 47 3.02 -3.01 2.00
C CYS A 47 3.38 -1.87 2.95
N ALA A 48 3.22 -2.09 4.25
CA ALA A 48 3.55 -1.06 5.22
C ALA A 48 5.03 -0.71 5.15
N ARG A 49 5.87 -1.72 5.00
CA ARG A 49 7.30 -1.48 4.91
C ARG A 49 7.65 -0.72 3.63
N LEU A 50 7.08 -1.12 2.51
CA LEU A 50 7.39 -0.51 1.23
C LEU A 50 6.73 0.86 1.06
N ALA A 51 5.75 1.18 1.88
CA ALA A 51 5.18 2.51 1.88
C ALA A 51 6.20 3.56 2.27
N ARG A 52 7.30 3.14 2.88
CA ARG A 52 8.38 4.05 3.28
C ARG A 52 9.64 3.88 2.44
N HIS A 53 9.52 3.19 1.33
CA HIS A 53 10.67 2.94 0.48
C HIS A 53 11.17 4.24 -0.15
N ARG A 54 12.47 4.31 -0.43
CA ARG A 54 13.05 5.52 -1.01
C ARG A 54 12.58 5.78 -2.44
N ASN A 55 12.17 4.74 -3.14
CA ASN A 55 11.71 4.87 -4.53
C ASN A 55 10.23 5.19 -4.54
N ALA A 56 9.86 6.30 -5.21
CA ALA A 56 8.48 6.76 -5.21
C ALA A 56 7.52 5.78 -5.86
N MET A 57 7.97 5.09 -6.91
CA MET A 57 7.09 4.13 -7.57
C MET A 57 6.77 2.96 -6.65
N VAL A 58 7.76 2.53 -5.87
CA VAL A 58 7.53 1.46 -4.89
C VAL A 58 6.56 1.94 -3.82
N ARG A 59 6.74 3.17 -3.32
CA ARG A 59 5.82 3.71 -2.32
C ARG A 59 4.39 3.78 -2.84
N GLY A 60 4.24 4.24 -4.09
CA GLY A 60 2.90 4.35 -4.69
C GLY A 60 2.26 2.99 -4.87
N ASN A 61 3.03 2.00 -5.30
CA ASN A 61 2.47 0.66 -5.47
C ASN A 61 2.08 0.04 -4.14
N ALA A 62 2.79 0.40 -3.06
CA ALA A 62 2.37 -0.04 -1.72
C ALA A 62 1.00 0.53 -1.37
N MET A 63 0.72 1.78 -1.77
CA MET A 63 -0.60 2.35 -1.57
C MET A 63 -1.67 1.58 -2.34
N LEU A 64 -1.38 1.25 -3.60
CA LEU A 64 -2.30 0.43 -4.37
C LEU A 64 -2.54 -0.90 -3.68
N GLY A 65 -1.49 -1.47 -3.08
CA GLY A 65 -1.60 -2.71 -2.36
C GLY A 65 -2.60 -2.63 -1.21
N PHE A 66 -2.59 -1.54 -0.46
CA PHE A 66 -3.57 -1.38 0.62
C PHE A 66 -5.00 -1.41 0.09
N GLY A 67 -5.24 -0.78 -1.06
CA GLY A 67 -6.57 -0.80 -1.66
C GLY A 67 -6.99 -2.21 -2.03
N HIS A 68 -6.08 -2.97 -2.64
CA HIS A 68 -6.39 -4.36 -2.98
C HIS A 68 -6.70 -5.18 -1.74
N LEU A 69 -5.92 -5.01 -0.68
CA LEU A 69 -6.13 -5.76 0.55
C LEU A 69 -7.46 -5.42 1.20
N ALA A 70 -7.83 -4.14 1.15
CA ALA A 70 -9.12 -3.73 1.72
C ALA A 70 -10.26 -4.42 1.00
N ARG A 71 -10.21 -4.46 -0.34
CA ARG A 71 -11.27 -5.10 -1.11
C ARG A 71 -11.32 -6.60 -0.86
N ARG A 72 -10.16 -7.23 -0.74
CA ARG A 72 -10.11 -8.68 -0.61
C ARG A 72 -10.48 -9.18 0.77
N PHE A 73 -10.01 -8.49 1.80
CA PHE A 73 -10.11 -9.03 3.15
C PHE A 73 -11.09 -8.28 4.04
N GLY A 74 -11.43 -7.05 3.68
CA GLY A 74 -12.40 -6.28 4.44
C GLY A 74 -11.91 -5.84 5.80
N ARG A 75 -10.61 -5.96 6.08
CA ARG A 75 -10.05 -5.48 7.33
C ARG A 75 -8.56 -5.30 7.21
N LEU A 76 -8.04 -4.31 7.88
CA LEU A 76 -6.61 -4.02 7.96
C LEU A 76 -6.36 -3.34 9.31
N ASP A 77 -5.07 -3.23 9.69
CA ASP A 77 -4.68 -2.55 10.91
C ASP A 77 -4.88 -1.05 10.71
N ALA A 78 -6.01 -0.55 11.19
CA ALA A 78 -6.40 0.83 10.92
C ALA A 78 -5.38 1.82 11.44
N GLN A 79 -4.88 1.58 12.64
CA GLN A 79 -4.00 2.56 13.26
C GLN A 79 -2.74 2.78 12.44
N ARG A 80 -2.14 1.69 11.99
CA ARG A 80 -0.89 1.79 11.24
C ARG A 80 -1.11 2.22 9.80
N ILE A 81 -2.07 1.59 9.14
CA ILE A 81 -2.27 1.82 7.71
C ILE A 81 -2.81 3.20 7.44
N LYS A 82 -3.73 3.68 8.27
CA LYS A 82 -4.28 5.00 8.06
C LYS A 82 -3.20 6.06 8.15
N ARG A 83 -2.28 5.90 9.09
CA ARG A 83 -1.19 6.86 9.24
C ARG A 83 -0.30 6.88 8.01
N LEU A 84 -0.04 5.71 7.44
CA LEU A 84 0.80 5.63 6.25
C LEU A 84 0.12 6.27 5.04
N VAL A 85 -1.18 6.04 4.88
CA VAL A 85 -1.90 6.65 3.78
C VAL A 85 -2.01 8.15 3.96
N ASP A 86 -2.29 8.60 5.19
CA ASP A 86 -2.34 10.04 5.46
C ASP A 86 -1.02 10.69 5.07
N SER A 87 0.09 10.08 5.43
CA SER A 87 1.40 10.62 5.08
C SER A 87 1.60 10.64 3.57
N ALA A 88 1.17 9.59 2.89
CA ALA A 88 1.36 9.49 1.45
C ALA A 88 0.52 10.51 0.68
N LEU A 89 -0.59 10.93 1.25
CA LEU A 89 -1.40 11.98 0.64
C LEU A 89 -0.65 13.30 0.52
N HIS A 90 0.41 13.46 1.29
CA HIS A 90 1.25 14.66 1.27
C HIS A 90 2.66 14.38 0.76
N ASP A 91 2.85 13.22 0.12
CA ASP A 91 4.17 12.82 -0.37
C ASP A 91 4.66 13.82 -1.42
N GLY A 92 5.98 13.96 -1.52
CA GLY A 92 6.55 14.83 -2.52
C GLY A 92 6.31 14.39 -3.95
N SER A 93 6.02 13.11 -4.15
CA SER A 93 5.78 12.55 -5.48
C SER A 93 4.32 12.61 -5.85
N GLY A 94 4.02 13.14 -7.04
CA GLY A 94 2.64 13.16 -7.54
C GLY A 94 2.09 11.78 -7.72
N TYR A 95 2.93 10.83 -8.16
CA TYR A 95 2.48 9.46 -8.32
C TYR A 95 2.01 8.88 -6.98
N VAL A 96 2.81 9.09 -5.92
CA VAL A 96 2.44 8.57 -4.60
C VAL A 96 1.15 9.21 -4.12
N ARG A 97 1.03 10.53 -4.27
CA ARG A 97 -0.18 11.21 -3.83
C ARG A 97 -1.41 10.68 -4.55
N GLU A 98 -1.29 10.43 -5.85
CA GLU A 98 -2.40 9.94 -6.64
C GLU A 98 -2.81 8.54 -6.20
N GLN A 99 -1.83 7.66 -5.99
CA GLN A 99 -2.13 6.32 -5.54
C GLN A 99 -2.66 6.30 -4.12
N ALA A 100 -2.19 7.22 -3.29
CA ALA A 100 -2.72 7.34 -1.94
C ALA A 100 -4.18 7.76 -1.94
N ARG A 101 -4.57 8.66 -2.84
CA ARG A 101 -5.97 9.06 -2.94
C ARG A 101 -6.84 7.90 -3.38
N SER A 102 -6.35 7.12 -4.35
CA SER A 102 -7.09 5.94 -4.80
C SER A 102 -7.24 4.94 -3.66
N ALA A 103 -6.17 4.73 -2.91
CA ALA A 103 -6.22 3.82 -1.76
C ALA A 103 -7.20 4.33 -0.71
N ALA A 104 -7.16 5.63 -0.44
CA ALA A 104 -8.06 6.21 0.56
C ALA A 104 -9.52 6.00 0.18
N GLU A 105 -9.83 6.11 -1.11
CA GLU A 105 -11.19 5.85 -1.55
C GLU A 105 -11.59 4.40 -1.35
N ASP A 106 -10.69 3.48 -1.65
CA ASP A 106 -10.97 2.06 -1.39
C ASP A 106 -11.16 1.79 0.10
N LEU A 107 -10.29 2.37 0.92
CA LEU A 107 -10.38 2.15 2.35
C LEU A 107 -11.67 2.75 2.91
N ARG A 108 -12.10 3.87 2.37
CA ARG A 108 -13.36 4.45 2.78
C ARG A 108 -14.53 3.56 2.35
N THR A 109 -14.47 3.08 1.12
CA THR A 109 -15.56 2.27 0.58
C THR A 109 -15.68 0.93 1.29
N PHE A 110 -14.56 0.26 1.50
CA PHE A 110 -14.60 -1.12 1.99
C PHE A 110 -14.40 -1.25 3.49
N LEU A 111 -13.80 -0.24 4.12
CA LEU A 111 -13.53 -0.30 5.57
C LEU A 111 -14.18 0.85 6.33
N ALA A 112 -14.83 1.76 5.64
CA ALA A 112 -15.49 2.92 6.24
C ALA A 112 -14.53 3.84 6.98
N TRP A 113 -13.28 3.89 6.55
CA TRP A 113 -12.30 4.81 7.13
C TRP A 113 -12.49 6.19 6.53
N GLU A 114 -12.09 7.21 7.27
CA GLU A 114 -12.21 8.59 6.82
C GLU A 114 -10.85 9.22 6.64
N PHE A 115 -10.72 10.01 5.59
CA PHE A 115 -9.51 10.73 5.26
C PHE A 115 -9.88 12.15 4.86
N GLU A 116 -8.96 13.08 5.07
CA GLU A 116 -9.18 14.44 4.61
C GLU A 116 -8.64 14.55 3.19
N LEU A 117 -9.54 14.51 2.23
CA LEU A 117 -9.17 14.54 0.83
C LEU A 117 -9.57 15.84 0.14
N ALA A 118 -10.42 16.60 0.77
CA ALA A 118 -11.04 17.71 0.08
C ALA A 118 -10.07 18.81 -0.26
N ASP A 119 -9.06 18.96 0.53
CA ASP A 119 -8.15 20.05 0.32
C ASP A 119 -7.31 19.91 -0.90
N GLU A 120 -7.32 18.80 -1.51
CA GLU A 120 -6.57 18.73 -2.72
C GLU A 120 -7.25 19.34 -3.84
N GLU A 121 -8.30 19.70 -3.66
CA GLU A 121 -8.90 20.17 -4.74
C GLU A 121 -8.80 21.41 -5.08
N PRO A 122 -8.71 21.73 -5.19
CA PRO A 122 -8.70 22.46 -5.76
C PRO A 122 -8.13 23.29 -6.17
N ASN A 123 -7.97 23.05 -5.66
CA ASN A 123 -7.55 23.58 -5.94
C ASN A 123 -7.32 24.26 -6.55
N ASP A 124 -7.17 24.16 -6.42
CA ASP A 124 -6.97 24.49 -6.88
C ASP A 124 -7.06 25.33 -7.39
N GLN A 125 -7.28 25.32 -6.99
CA GLN A 125 -7.46 25.73 -7.31
C GLN A 125 -7.58 26.52 -7.44
N ALA A 126 -7.51 26.63 -7.00
CA ALA A 126 -7.74 26.99 -7.03
C ALA A 126 -7.82 27.75 -7.12
N ALA A 127 -7.68 27.82 -6.90
CA ALA A 127 -7.83 28.10 -6.88
C ALA A 127 -7.96 28.88 -7.01
N HIS A 128 -8.07 29.06 -6.91
CA HIS A 128 -8.30 29.29 -6.91
C HIS A 128 -8.51 29.99 -6.95
N THR A 129 -8.55 30.26 -6.82
CA THR A 129 -8.88 30.52 -6.57
C THR A 129 -8.92 30.80 -6.50
#